data_18a31fe006e3a0a31ebaebe93a52f185
#
_entry.id   18a31fe006e3a0a31ebaebe93a52f185
#
_cell.length_a   1.000
_cell.length_b   1.000
_cell.length_c   1.000
_cell.angle_alpha   90.00
_cell.angle_beta   90.00
_cell.angle_gamma   90.00
#
_symmetry.space_group_name_H-M   'P 1'
#
loop_
_entity.id
_entity.type
_entity.pdbx_description
1 polymer ?
#
loop_
_entity_poly.entity_id
_entity_poly.type
_entity_poly.pdbx_seq_one_letter_code
_entity_poly.pdbx_strand_id
1 'polypeptide(L)'
;MTQLNDLPIRDDLRGRTPYGAPQINVPVALNVNENTHRIPEEVAVDIIKRIAAAVVTVNRYPERDFPQLRTALAKYLGRGITPDQIWAANGSNEVLQHIFQAFGGPGRTALGFEPTYSMYKLIAQGTGTKYVSAPRADRYELTPELVREAILKHKPSIIMLCSPNNPTGTPLSLECIEAAYEATALAGQGIVVVDEAYAEFAHDTSVTALNLLKGRPRLLVSRTMSKAFAFAGARVGYLAADPAVVDALMLVRLPYHLSAFTQAAAEAALDHSQVMLATVEDIKAQRDRIVAELNNLGLDAYRSDSNFVLFGGLKDSHQVFQALLEQGVLVRDIGIPGTLRVSAGTQAETTAFLSALRAVLGR
;
A
#
# COMPACT_ATOMS: atom_id res chain seq x y z
N MET A 1 36.57 -13.50 5.05
CA MET A 1 35.38 -13.22 4.21
C MET A 1 35.25 -11.71 4.06
N THR A 2 35.06 -11.21 2.87
CA THR A 2 34.82 -9.80 2.59
C THR A 2 33.50 -9.36 3.29
N GLN A 3 33.53 -8.26 4.01
CA GLN A 3 32.37 -7.69 4.69
C GLN A 3 31.74 -6.58 3.83
N LEU A 4 30.49 -6.21 4.10
CA LEU A 4 29.80 -5.14 3.37
C LEU A 4 30.57 -3.81 3.39
N ASN A 5 31.23 -3.51 4.50
CA ASN A 5 32.02 -2.30 4.66
C ASN A 5 33.33 -2.27 3.84
N ASP A 6 33.79 -3.43 3.35
CA ASP A 6 34.98 -3.54 2.49
C ASP A 6 34.64 -3.19 1.02
N LEU A 7 33.35 -3.08 0.68
CA LEU A 7 32.88 -2.76 -0.67
C LEU A 7 32.73 -1.25 -0.86
N PRO A 8 32.93 -0.74 -2.09
CA PRO A 8 32.77 0.70 -2.41
C PRO A 8 31.30 1.06 -2.59
N ILE A 9 30.45 0.74 -1.59
CA ILE A 9 29.03 1.11 -1.60
C ILE A 9 28.89 2.60 -1.29
N ARG A 10 27.76 3.17 -1.72
CA ARG A 10 27.39 4.56 -1.41
C ARG A 10 27.42 4.80 0.11
N ASP A 11 27.96 5.92 0.56
CA ASP A 11 28.12 6.21 2.00
C ASP A 11 26.77 6.28 2.73
N ASP A 12 25.73 6.76 2.08
CA ASP A 12 24.36 6.82 2.63
C ASP A 12 23.71 5.45 2.85
N LEU A 13 24.31 4.36 2.34
CA LEU A 13 23.87 2.99 2.56
C LEU A 13 24.62 2.27 3.69
N ARG A 14 25.77 2.83 4.13
CA ARG A 14 26.56 2.22 5.19
C ARG A 14 25.81 2.20 6.52
N GLY A 15 25.91 1.08 7.24
CA GLY A 15 25.23 0.88 8.52
C GLY A 15 23.74 0.68 8.46
N ARG A 16 23.15 0.56 7.26
CA ARG A 16 21.72 0.24 7.12
C ARG A 16 21.47 -1.26 7.16
N THR A 17 20.31 -1.61 7.67
CA THR A 17 19.79 -2.99 7.62
C THR A 17 18.75 -3.11 6.51
N PRO A 18 18.69 -4.26 5.78
CA PRO A 18 17.65 -4.50 4.80
C PRO A 18 16.26 -4.42 5.44
N TYR A 19 15.33 -3.74 4.76
CA TYR A 19 13.92 -3.75 5.20
C TYR A 19 13.30 -5.11 4.92
N GLY A 20 12.58 -5.64 5.90
CA GLY A 20 11.81 -6.88 5.76
C GLY A 20 10.86 -7.08 6.93
N ALA A 21 9.68 -7.62 6.65
CA ALA A 21 8.82 -8.16 7.69
C ALA A 21 9.34 -9.54 8.10
N PRO A 22 9.19 -9.96 9.37
CA PRO A 22 9.50 -11.33 9.76
C PRO A 22 8.72 -12.33 8.91
N GLN A 23 9.43 -13.29 8.32
CA GLN A 23 8.88 -14.44 7.61
C GLN A 23 9.10 -15.68 8.48
N ILE A 24 8.17 -15.91 9.38
CA ILE A 24 8.20 -17.02 10.34
C ILE A 24 7.06 -17.95 9.99
N ASN A 25 7.36 -19.23 9.87
CA ASN A 25 6.33 -20.24 9.59
C ASN A 25 5.55 -20.54 10.88
N VAL A 26 4.30 -20.07 10.93
CA VAL A 26 3.39 -20.23 12.07
C VAL A 26 2.00 -20.59 11.55
N PRO A 27 1.15 -21.21 12.40
CA PRO A 27 -0.24 -21.54 12.02
C PRO A 27 -1.08 -20.34 11.60
N VAL A 28 -0.87 -19.16 12.23
CA VAL A 28 -1.66 -17.95 11.99
C VAL A 28 -0.73 -16.76 11.74
N ALA A 29 -0.58 -16.37 10.47
CA ALA A 29 0.30 -15.26 10.04
C ALA A 29 -0.55 -14.05 9.64
N LEU A 30 -0.64 -13.04 10.52
CA LEU A 30 -1.44 -11.82 10.35
C LEU A 30 -0.57 -10.54 10.44
N ASN A 31 0.67 -10.58 9.92
CA ASN A 31 1.66 -9.52 10.12
C ASN A 31 1.89 -8.59 8.91
N VAL A 32 1.49 -8.98 7.68
CA VAL A 32 1.88 -8.25 6.44
C VAL A 32 0.70 -7.76 5.59
N ASN A 33 -0.49 -7.72 6.17
CA ASN A 33 -1.70 -7.20 5.52
C ASN A 33 -2.03 -7.93 4.22
N GLU A 34 -1.82 -9.24 4.18
CA GLU A 34 -2.26 -10.08 3.08
C GLU A 34 -3.77 -10.36 3.20
N ASN A 35 -4.40 -10.65 2.09
CA ASN A 35 -5.70 -11.29 2.05
C ASN A 35 -5.48 -12.80 2.21
N THR A 36 -5.93 -13.38 3.31
CA THR A 36 -5.69 -14.79 3.62
C THR A 36 -6.67 -15.74 2.92
N HIS A 37 -7.69 -15.21 2.24
CA HIS A 37 -8.56 -16.01 1.39
C HIS A 37 -7.83 -16.47 0.12
N ARG A 38 -8.09 -17.70 -0.28
CA ARG A 38 -7.53 -18.25 -1.53
C ARG A 38 -8.25 -17.67 -2.73
N ILE A 39 -7.54 -17.63 -3.86
CA ILE A 39 -8.15 -17.28 -5.15
C ILE A 39 -9.22 -18.34 -5.48
N PRO A 40 -10.45 -17.93 -5.88
CA PRO A 40 -11.51 -18.84 -6.27
C PRO A 40 -11.08 -19.75 -7.43
N GLU A 41 -11.53 -21.01 -7.42
CA GLU A 41 -11.09 -22.03 -8.37
C GLU A 41 -11.34 -21.63 -9.83
N GLU A 42 -12.50 -21.07 -10.13
CA GLU A 42 -12.85 -20.60 -11.49
C GLU A 42 -11.88 -19.53 -12.00
N VAL A 43 -11.45 -18.61 -11.12
CA VAL A 43 -10.49 -17.56 -11.45
C VAL A 43 -9.10 -18.17 -11.63
N ALA A 44 -8.70 -19.09 -10.75
CA ALA A 44 -7.43 -19.80 -10.84
C ALA A 44 -7.30 -20.57 -12.16
N VAL A 45 -8.37 -21.22 -12.61
CA VAL A 45 -8.42 -21.95 -13.90
C VAL A 45 -8.23 -20.98 -15.07
N ASP A 46 -8.90 -19.82 -15.10
CA ASP A 46 -8.71 -18.85 -16.18
C ASP A 46 -7.29 -18.24 -16.17
N ILE A 47 -6.76 -17.94 -14.98
CA ILE A 47 -5.35 -17.47 -14.84
C ILE A 47 -4.39 -18.51 -15.44
N ILE A 48 -4.53 -19.79 -15.07
CA ILE A 48 -3.66 -20.88 -15.57
C ILE A 48 -3.77 -20.98 -17.09
N LYS A 49 -4.98 -20.92 -17.66
CA LYS A 49 -5.22 -20.98 -19.10
C LYS A 49 -4.52 -19.84 -19.84
N ARG A 50 -4.60 -18.60 -19.35
CA ARG A 50 -3.95 -17.43 -19.96
C ARG A 50 -2.43 -17.49 -19.82
N ILE A 51 -1.92 -17.92 -18.65
CA ILE A 51 -0.48 -18.14 -18.47
C ILE A 51 0.03 -19.23 -19.41
N ALA A 52 -0.70 -20.34 -19.58
CA ALA A 52 -0.32 -21.41 -20.50
C ALA A 52 -0.24 -20.91 -21.96
N ALA A 53 -1.16 -20.04 -22.38
CA ALA A 53 -1.09 -19.38 -23.69
C ALA A 53 0.15 -18.48 -23.81
N ALA A 54 0.50 -17.73 -22.76
CA ALA A 54 1.68 -16.86 -22.76
C ALA A 54 3.00 -17.66 -22.76
N VAL A 55 3.03 -18.87 -22.19
CA VAL A 55 4.23 -19.74 -22.19
C VAL A 55 4.69 -20.05 -23.61
N VAL A 56 3.76 -20.23 -24.55
CA VAL A 56 4.10 -20.59 -25.95
C VAL A 56 4.94 -19.52 -26.64
N THR A 57 4.81 -18.26 -26.21
CA THR A 57 5.50 -17.10 -26.82
C THR A 57 6.54 -16.46 -25.92
N VAL A 58 6.86 -17.08 -24.76
CA VAL A 58 7.78 -16.51 -23.74
C VAL A 58 9.23 -16.32 -24.22
N ASN A 59 9.60 -16.88 -25.36
CA ASN A 59 10.86 -16.63 -26.03
C ASN A 59 10.96 -15.22 -26.64
N ARG A 60 9.88 -14.44 -26.59
CA ARG A 60 9.83 -13.03 -27.03
C ARG A 60 9.57 -12.13 -25.83
N TYR A 61 10.01 -10.86 -25.93
CA TYR A 61 9.66 -9.86 -24.96
C TYR A 61 8.13 -9.68 -24.88
N PRO A 62 7.59 -9.37 -23.68
CA PRO A 62 6.17 -9.09 -23.53
C PRO A 62 5.75 -7.79 -24.24
N GLU A 63 4.45 -7.57 -24.32
CA GLU A 63 3.95 -6.26 -24.75
C GLU A 63 4.50 -5.15 -23.83
N ARG A 64 5.21 -4.22 -24.43
CA ARG A 64 6.00 -3.22 -23.69
C ARG A 64 5.14 -2.23 -22.91
N ASP A 65 4.02 -1.83 -23.49
CA ASP A 65 3.15 -0.76 -22.96
C ASP A 65 1.81 -1.34 -22.45
N PHE A 66 1.66 -2.66 -22.43
CA PHE A 66 0.56 -3.47 -21.86
C PHE A 66 -0.84 -2.86 -22.09
N PRO A 67 -1.27 -2.55 -23.35
CA PRO A 67 -2.51 -1.83 -23.63
C PRO A 67 -3.76 -2.60 -23.17
N GLN A 68 -3.76 -3.93 -23.21
CA GLN A 68 -4.86 -4.77 -22.74
C GLN A 68 -5.03 -4.60 -21.22
N LEU A 69 -3.96 -4.70 -20.45
CA LEU A 69 -3.99 -4.51 -19.00
C LEU A 69 -4.40 -3.06 -18.64
N ARG A 70 -3.89 -2.04 -19.35
CA ARG A 70 -4.32 -0.64 -19.14
C ARG A 70 -5.81 -0.47 -19.38
N THR A 71 -6.35 -1.10 -20.42
CA THR A 71 -7.79 -1.08 -20.73
C THR A 71 -8.61 -1.78 -19.64
N ALA A 72 -8.17 -2.95 -19.16
CA ALA A 72 -8.82 -3.69 -18.09
C ALA A 72 -8.83 -2.90 -16.77
N LEU A 73 -7.70 -2.29 -16.40
CA LEU A 73 -7.59 -1.44 -15.21
C LEU A 73 -8.47 -0.19 -15.30
N ALA A 74 -8.48 0.51 -16.46
CA ALA A 74 -9.34 1.67 -16.68
C ALA A 74 -10.82 1.31 -16.55
N LYS A 75 -11.23 0.17 -17.13
CA LYS A 75 -12.60 -0.37 -16.99
C LYS A 75 -12.93 -0.68 -15.52
N TYR A 76 -12.02 -1.31 -14.79
CA TYR A 76 -12.19 -1.64 -13.37
C TYR A 76 -12.36 -0.37 -12.52
N LEU A 77 -11.54 0.64 -12.73
CA LEU A 77 -11.61 1.91 -12.00
C LEU A 77 -12.87 2.72 -12.35
N GLY A 78 -13.34 2.62 -13.60
CA GLY A 78 -14.50 3.36 -14.07
C GLY A 78 -14.28 4.88 -14.06
N ARG A 79 -15.26 5.65 -13.66
CA ARG A 79 -15.23 7.12 -13.46
C ARG A 79 -14.75 7.90 -14.69
N GLY A 80 -14.86 7.33 -15.89
CA GLY A 80 -14.39 7.95 -17.13
C GLY A 80 -12.87 7.96 -17.29
N ILE A 81 -12.15 7.17 -16.48
CA ILE A 81 -10.70 6.98 -16.63
C ILE A 81 -10.43 6.19 -17.91
N THR A 82 -9.45 6.66 -18.69
CA THR A 82 -9.08 6.09 -19.98
C THR A 82 -7.74 5.33 -19.89
N PRO A 83 -7.43 4.39 -20.80
CA PRO A 83 -6.20 3.59 -20.74
C PRO A 83 -4.91 4.42 -20.76
N ASP A 84 -4.89 5.60 -21.39
CA ASP A 84 -3.76 6.52 -21.41
C ASP A 84 -3.47 7.18 -20.05
N GLN A 85 -4.45 7.20 -19.16
CA GLN A 85 -4.31 7.64 -17.77
C GLN A 85 -3.77 6.55 -16.83
N ILE A 86 -3.57 5.30 -17.29
CA ILE A 86 -3.17 4.16 -16.47
C ILE A 86 -1.69 3.85 -16.65
N TRP A 87 -0.99 3.65 -15.54
CA TRP A 87 0.32 3.04 -15.46
C TRP A 87 0.28 1.78 -14.60
N ALA A 88 1.06 0.75 -14.93
CA ALA A 88 1.18 -0.46 -14.11
C ALA A 88 2.64 -0.88 -13.95
N ALA A 89 2.96 -1.57 -12.84
CA ALA A 89 4.30 -2.04 -12.52
C ALA A 89 4.27 -3.25 -11.54
N ASN A 90 5.45 -3.77 -11.16
CA ASN A 90 5.60 -4.93 -10.29
C ASN A 90 5.24 -4.61 -8.82
N GLY A 91 3.96 -4.37 -8.57
CA GLY A 91 3.41 -3.89 -7.31
C GLY A 91 3.48 -2.36 -7.18
N SER A 92 2.71 -1.82 -6.24
CA SER A 92 2.69 -0.36 -6.00
C SER A 92 4.05 0.20 -5.60
N ASN A 93 4.95 -0.59 -5.00
CA ASN A 93 6.30 -0.12 -4.67
C ASN A 93 7.10 0.28 -5.91
N GLU A 94 7.00 -0.46 -7.01
CA GLU A 94 7.68 -0.08 -8.25
C GLU A 94 6.98 1.11 -8.92
N VAL A 95 5.65 1.21 -8.83
CA VAL A 95 4.92 2.42 -9.24
C VAL A 95 5.45 3.65 -8.49
N LEU A 96 5.56 3.56 -7.17
CA LEU A 96 6.11 4.64 -6.33
C LEU A 96 7.57 4.92 -6.69
N GLN A 97 8.38 3.90 -6.93
CA GLN A 97 9.77 4.07 -7.35
C GLN A 97 9.87 4.86 -8.66
N HIS A 98 9.04 4.56 -9.68
CA HIS A 98 8.99 5.33 -10.92
C HIS A 98 8.57 6.78 -10.67
N ILE A 99 7.61 7.04 -9.77
CA ILE A 99 7.22 8.40 -9.38
C ILE A 99 8.41 9.14 -8.77
N PHE A 100 9.14 8.52 -7.85
CA PHE A 100 10.31 9.15 -7.23
C PHE A 100 11.48 9.34 -8.20
N GLN A 101 11.65 8.44 -9.18
CA GLN A 101 12.65 8.59 -10.24
C GLN A 101 12.31 9.74 -11.19
N ALA A 102 11.01 9.93 -11.52
CA ALA A 102 10.59 10.97 -12.46
C ALA A 102 10.50 12.36 -11.80
N PHE A 103 10.03 12.44 -10.56
CA PHE A 103 9.71 13.71 -9.90
C PHE A 103 10.57 14.03 -8.68
N GLY A 104 11.36 13.06 -8.18
CA GLY A 104 12.33 13.20 -7.09
C GLY A 104 13.75 13.41 -7.59
N GLY A 105 14.72 12.92 -6.80
CA GLY A 105 16.15 12.98 -7.12
C GLY A 105 16.92 13.98 -6.28
N PRO A 106 18.24 14.14 -6.51
CA PRO A 106 19.09 15.08 -5.80
C PRO A 106 18.57 16.51 -5.87
N GLY A 107 18.59 17.21 -4.75
CA GLY A 107 18.08 18.59 -4.63
C GLY A 107 16.55 18.71 -4.51
N ARG A 108 15.81 17.61 -4.63
CA ARG A 108 14.36 17.58 -4.47
C ARG A 108 13.93 16.99 -3.13
N THR A 109 12.73 17.34 -2.66
CA THR A 109 12.20 16.94 -1.36
C THR A 109 10.88 16.20 -1.52
N ALA A 110 10.72 15.10 -0.80
CA ALA A 110 9.43 14.41 -0.62
C ALA A 110 8.95 14.61 0.81
N LEU A 111 7.66 14.88 0.97
CA LEU A 111 6.97 15.03 2.26
C LEU A 111 6.07 13.85 2.52
N GLY A 112 6.16 13.25 3.72
CA GLY A 112 5.20 12.29 4.27
C GLY A 112 4.66 12.74 5.62
N PHE A 113 3.61 12.06 6.12
CA PHE A 113 2.96 12.37 7.40
C PHE A 113 3.03 11.15 8.32
N GLU A 114 4.01 11.17 9.23
CA GLU A 114 4.34 10.02 10.09
C GLU A 114 3.40 9.88 11.32
N PRO A 115 3.11 8.63 11.74
CA PRO A 115 3.56 7.38 11.12
C PRO A 115 2.83 7.10 9.81
N THR A 116 3.57 6.58 8.82
CA THR A 116 3.02 6.20 7.52
C THR A 116 3.80 5.02 6.92
N TYR A 117 3.53 4.67 5.65
CA TYR A 117 4.18 3.54 5.00
C TYR A 117 5.68 3.78 4.82
N SER A 118 6.48 2.96 5.49
CA SER A 118 7.94 3.11 5.59
C SER A 118 8.67 3.09 4.24
N MET A 119 8.08 2.49 3.20
CA MET A 119 8.67 2.44 1.87
C MET A 119 8.81 3.82 1.23
N TYR A 120 7.99 4.81 1.57
CA TYR A 120 8.15 6.17 1.03
C TYR A 120 9.53 6.74 1.34
N LYS A 121 9.95 6.63 2.60
CA LYS A 121 11.28 7.06 3.04
C LYS A 121 12.40 6.25 2.38
N LEU A 122 12.23 4.93 2.26
CA LEU A 122 13.23 4.04 1.65
C LEU A 122 13.40 4.32 0.15
N ILE A 123 12.29 4.51 -0.58
CA ILE A 123 12.32 4.82 -2.01
C ILE A 123 12.93 6.21 -2.24
N ALA A 124 12.55 7.21 -1.42
CA ALA A 124 13.14 8.55 -1.48
C ALA A 124 14.67 8.47 -1.33
N GLN A 125 15.14 7.76 -0.33
CA GLN A 125 16.59 7.57 -0.10
C GLN A 125 17.26 6.82 -1.27
N GLY A 126 16.60 5.78 -1.81
CA GLY A 126 17.10 5.02 -2.96
C GLY A 126 17.31 5.87 -4.21
N THR A 127 16.48 6.89 -4.40
CA THR A 127 16.51 7.82 -5.54
C THR A 127 17.31 9.11 -5.27
N GLY A 128 17.89 9.26 -4.08
CA GLY A 128 18.62 10.49 -3.69
C GLY A 128 17.69 11.67 -3.38
N THR A 129 16.39 11.42 -3.18
CA THR A 129 15.41 12.43 -2.80
C THR A 129 15.47 12.67 -1.29
N LYS A 130 15.51 13.94 -0.86
CA LYS A 130 15.41 14.28 0.56
C LYS A 130 14.02 13.95 1.07
N TYR A 131 13.91 13.09 2.10
CA TYR A 131 12.63 12.82 2.75
C TYR A 131 12.48 13.69 4.00
N VAL A 132 11.36 14.38 4.11
CA VAL A 132 10.95 15.14 5.28
C VAL A 132 9.60 14.60 5.76
N SER A 133 9.34 14.68 7.07
CA SER A 133 8.10 14.24 7.66
C SER A 133 7.44 15.33 8.49
N ALA A 134 6.12 15.36 8.50
CA ALA A 134 5.29 16.11 9.42
C ALA A 134 4.51 15.13 10.32
N PRO A 135 4.18 15.51 11.56
CA PRO A 135 3.38 14.66 12.42
C PRO A 135 1.91 14.63 11.97
N ARG A 136 1.20 13.58 12.33
CA ARG A 136 -0.25 13.51 12.32
C ARG A 136 -0.83 14.09 13.62
N ALA A 137 -2.10 14.48 13.61
CA ALA A 137 -2.82 14.91 14.78
C ALA A 137 -3.11 13.73 15.73
N ASP A 138 -3.88 14.02 16.79
CA ASP A 138 -4.36 12.98 17.70
C ASP A 138 -5.05 11.84 16.94
N ARG A 139 -4.92 10.62 17.46
CA ARG A 139 -5.40 9.38 16.84
C ARG A 139 -4.94 9.19 15.38
N TYR A 140 -3.82 9.81 15.01
CA TYR A 140 -3.20 9.74 13.70
C TYR A 140 -4.05 10.30 12.54
N GLU A 141 -4.92 11.24 12.83
CA GLU A 141 -5.71 11.95 11.82
C GLU A 141 -4.85 12.98 11.06
N LEU A 142 -5.29 13.35 9.87
CA LEU A 142 -4.79 14.50 9.13
C LEU A 142 -5.93 15.48 8.91
N THR A 143 -5.63 16.77 9.08
CA THR A 143 -6.56 17.86 8.74
C THR A 143 -6.05 18.65 7.55
N PRO A 144 -6.94 19.34 6.82
CA PRO A 144 -6.54 20.23 5.72
C PRO A 144 -5.50 21.27 6.13
N GLU A 145 -5.60 21.80 7.36
CA GLU A 145 -4.70 22.81 7.91
C GLU A 145 -3.28 22.25 8.09
N LEU A 146 -3.15 21.08 8.75
CA LEU A 146 -1.86 20.42 8.96
C LEU A 146 -1.18 20.11 7.62
N VAL A 147 -1.95 19.61 6.65
CA VAL A 147 -1.44 19.29 5.32
C VAL A 147 -0.94 20.56 4.62
N ARG A 148 -1.73 21.63 4.63
CA ARG A 148 -1.38 22.93 4.02
C ARG A 148 -0.13 23.52 4.66
N GLU A 149 -0.08 23.57 6.00
CA GLU A 149 1.05 24.13 6.75
C GLU A 149 2.35 23.38 6.42
N ALA A 150 2.33 22.05 6.45
CA ALA A 150 3.50 21.23 6.16
C ALA A 150 4.02 21.46 4.72
N ILE A 151 3.11 21.54 3.73
CA ILE A 151 3.48 21.77 2.33
C ILE A 151 4.08 23.16 2.13
N LEU A 152 3.47 24.20 2.69
CA LEU A 152 3.98 25.58 2.57
C LEU A 152 5.35 25.73 3.26
N LYS A 153 5.55 25.06 4.39
CA LYS A 153 6.83 25.05 5.15
C LYS A 153 7.94 24.35 4.38
N HIS A 154 7.68 23.17 3.83
CA HIS A 154 8.72 22.32 3.26
C HIS A 154 8.87 22.45 1.75
N LYS A 155 7.89 23.02 1.05
CA LYS A 155 7.84 23.20 -0.41
C LYS A 155 8.29 21.94 -1.18
N PRO A 156 7.69 20.78 -0.92
CA PRO A 156 8.13 19.50 -1.47
C PRO A 156 7.83 19.39 -2.96
N SER A 157 8.66 18.62 -3.67
CA SER A 157 8.39 18.21 -5.05
C SER A 157 7.40 17.04 -5.12
N ILE A 158 7.36 16.20 -4.07
CA ILE A 158 6.45 15.04 -3.96
C ILE A 158 5.78 15.09 -2.59
N ILE A 159 4.46 14.99 -2.56
CA ILE A 159 3.66 14.84 -1.35
C ILE A 159 3.06 13.44 -1.34
N MET A 160 3.34 12.66 -0.28
CA MET A 160 2.82 11.31 -0.09
C MET A 160 1.68 11.31 0.92
N LEU A 161 0.48 11.01 0.44
CA LEU A 161 -0.73 10.83 1.24
C LEU A 161 -1.15 9.35 1.15
N CYS A 162 -1.23 8.66 2.29
CA CYS A 162 -1.68 7.27 2.36
C CYS A 162 -3.12 7.22 2.87
N SER A 163 -4.04 6.65 2.10
CA SER A 163 -5.47 6.58 2.46
C SER A 163 -6.14 5.30 1.93
N PRO A 164 -6.59 4.42 2.82
CA PRO A 164 -6.33 4.38 4.29
C PRO A 164 -4.86 4.25 4.63
N ASN A 165 -4.45 4.93 5.72
CA ASN A 165 -3.03 4.98 6.09
C ASN A 165 -2.52 3.65 6.66
N ASN A 166 -1.31 3.31 6.35
CA ASN A 166 -0.57 2.21 6.98
C ASN A 166 0.57 2.82 7.83
N PRO A 167 0.63 2.59 9.17
CA PRO A 167 0.05 1.45 9.88
C PRO A 167 -1.25 1.75 10.64
N THR A 168 -1.84 2.91 10.55
CA THR A 168 -2.90 3.36 11.46
C THR A 168 -4.31 2.93 11.04
N GLY A 169 -4.52 2.65 9.74
CA GLY A 169 -5.85 2.33 9.18
C GLY A 169 -6.73 3.56 8.95
N THR A 170 -6.30 4.76 9.36
CA THR A 170 -7.11 5.98 9.27
C THR A 170 -7.35 6.42 7.82
N PRO A 171 -8.60 6.70 7.42
CA PRO A 171 -8.89 7.26 6.12
C PRO A 171 -8.49 8.74 6.05
N LEU A 172 -8.40 9.26 4.84
CA LEU A 172 -8.17 10.68 4.57
C LEU A 172 -9.40 11.27 3.89
N SER A 173 -9.81 12.46 4.31
CA SER A 173 -10.91 13.16 3.65
C SER A 173 -10.49 13.75 2.30
N LEU A 174 -11.46 13.97 1.40
CA LEU A 174 -11.18 14.58 0.09
C LEU A 174 -10.71 16.03 0.26
N GLU A 175 -11.18 16.74 1.29
CA GLU A 175 -10.75 18.11 1.61
C GLU A 175 -9.25 18.17 1.95
N CYS A 176 -8.70 17.16 2.60
CA CYS A 176 -7.26 17.07 2.84
C CYS A 176 -6.46 16.94 1.54
N ILE A 177 -6.99 16.17 0.57
CA ILE A 177 -6.36 15.99 -0.74
C ILE A 177 -6.44 17.29 -1.55
N GLU A 178 -7.57 17.98 -1.52
CA GLU A 178 -7.76 19.28 -2.17
C GLU A 178 -6.84 20.33 -1.56
N ALA A 179 -6.76 20.41 -0.23
CA ALA A 179 -5.85 21.30 0.48
C ALA A 179 -4.37 21.02 0.12
N ALA A 180 -3.98 19.75 -0.06
CA ALA A 180 -2.66 19.39 -0.52
C ALA A 180 -2.41 19.89 -1.94
N TYR A 181 -3.37 19.67 -2.85
CA TYR A 181 -3.25 20.06 -4.24
C TYR A 181 -3.15 21.58 -4.41
N GLU A 182 -3.99 22.35 -3.71
CA GLU A 182 -3.94 23.81 -3.69
C GLU A 182 -2.64 24.35 -3.09
N ALA A 183 -2.21 23.79 -1.93
CA ALA A 183 -0.99 24.21 -1.29
C ALA A 183 0.25 24.01 -2.16
N THR A 184 0.29 22.93 -2.97
CA THR A 184 1.41 22.71 -3.91
C THR A 184 1.47 23.77 -5.00
N ALA A 185 0.34 24.34 -5.45
CA ALA A 185 0.33 25.42 -6.44
C ALA A 185 1.00 26.68 -5.89
N LEU A 186 0.85 26.94 -4.59
CA LEU A 186 1.48 28.07 -3.88
C LEU A 186 2.95 27.82 -3.53
N ALA A 187 3.32 26.54 -3.32
CA ALA A 187 4.64 26.14 -2.82
C ALA A 187 5.68 25.85 -3.92
N GLY A 188 5.33 25.82 -5.19
CA GLY A 188 6.27 25.54 -6.28
C GLY A 188 5.88 24.36 -7.19
N GLN A 189 4.61 23.99 -7.24
CA GLN A 189 4.03 23.00 -8.15
C GLN A 189 4.51 21.55 -7.96
N GLY A 190 4.61 21.08 -6.73
CA GLY A 190 4.85 19.66 -6.42
C GLY A 190 3.69 18.77 -6.87
N ILE A 191 3.97 17.47 -7.05
CA ILE A 191 2.93 16.45 -7.31
C ILE A 191 2.35 15.92 -6.00
N VAL A 192 1.06 15.59 -6.01
CA VAL A 192 0.36 14.94 -4.90
C VAL A 192 0.08 13.48 -5.26
N VAL A 193 0.61 12.57 -4.48
CA VAL A 193 0.43 11.13 -4.64
C VAL A 193 -0.46 10.63 -3.52
N VAL A 194 -1.63 10.09 -3.86
CA VAL A 194 -2.52 9.42 -2.91
C VAL A 194 -2.34 7.91 -3.09
N ASP A 195 -1.79 7.25 -2.08
CA ASP A 195 -1.62 5.80 -2.08
C ASP A 195 -2.85 5.15 -1.47
N GLU A 196 -3.69 4.60 -2.32
CA GLU A 196 -4.97 3.94 -2.01
C GLU A 196 -4.83 2.40 -2.01
N ALA A 197 -3.74 1.86 -1.49
CA ALA A 197 -3.48 0.42 -1.47
C ALA A 197 -4.56 -0.40 -0.71
N TYR A 198 -5.39 0.24 0.10
CA TYR A 198 -6.43 -0.38 0.92
C TYR A 198 -7.84 0.17 0.63
N ALA A 199 -8.04 0.91 -0.46
CA ALA A 199 -9.28 1.62 -0.74
C ALA A 199 -10.52 0.72 -0.81
N GLU A 200 -10.37 -0.53 -1.26
CA GLU A 200 -11.45 -1.50 -1.35
C GLU A 200 -12.00 -1.94 0.02
N PHE A 201 -11.22 -1.78 1.10
CA PHE A 201 -11.63 -2.13 2.47
C PHE A 201 -12.28 -0.97 3.24
N ALA A 202 -12.32 0.23 2.67
CA ALA A 202 -12.93 1.38 3.31
C ALA A 202 -14.42 1.14 3.63
N HIS A 203 -14.93 1.74 4.71
CA HIS A 203 -16.35 1.68 5.04
C HIS A 203 -17.19 2.35 3.94
N ASP A 204 -16.69 3.45 3.40
CA ASP A 204 -17.26 4.12 2.25
C ASP A 204 -16.25 4.13 1.07
N THR A 205 -16.41 3.19 0.16
CA THR A 205 -15.55 3.08 -1.03
C THR A 205 -15.84 4.14 -2.10
N SER A 206 -16.87 4.97 -1.94
CA SER A 206 -17.15 6.10 -2.82
C SER A 206 -16.21 7.27 -2.56
N VAL A 207 -15.63 7.36 -1.36
CA VAL A 207 -14.62 8.37 -0.97
C VAL A 207 -13.25 7.93 -1.47
N THR A 208 -12.84 8.43 -2.63
CA THR A 208 -11.57 8.09 -3.28
C THR A 208 -11.02 9.31 -4.02
N ALA A 209 -9.69 9.45 -4.01
CA ALA A 209 -8.98 10.48 -4.76
C ALA A 209 -9.19 10.39 -6.28
N LEU A 210 -9.63 9.24 -6.80
CA LEU A 210 -10.00 9.08 -8.21
C LEU A 210 -11.09 10.07 -8.65
N ASN A 211 -11.99 10.47 -7.74
CA ASN A 211 -13.04 11.45 -8.00
C ASN A 211 -12.48 12.86 -8.28
N LEU A 212 -11.24 13.12 -7.85
CA LEU A 212 -10.59 14.43 -7.96
C LEU A 212 -9.62 14.53 -9.14
N LEU A 213 -9.37 13.46 -9.90
CA LEU A 213 -8.36 13.45 -10.97
C LEU A 213 -8.66 14.45 -12.08
N LYS A 214 -9.93 14.60 -12.47
CA LYS A 214 -10.33 15.47 -13.59
C LYS A 214 -9.89 16.92 -13.35
N GLY A 215 -9.10 17.47 -14.27
CA GLY A 215 -8.59 18.84 -14.20
C GLY A 215 -7.45 19.06 -13.20
N ARG A 216 -6.88 17.98 -12.63
CA ARG A 216 -5.76 18.03 -11.66
C ARG A 216 -4.55 17.24 -12.16
N PRO A 217 -3.78 17.75 -13.14
CA PRO A 217 -2.70 16.99 -13.78
C PRO A 217 -1.54 16.61 -12.82
N ARG A 218 -1.46 17.22 -11.63
CA ARG A 218 -0.44 16.91 -10.62
C ARG A 218 -0.96 16.01 -9.49
N LEU A 219 -2.18 15.44 -9.62
CA LEU A 219 -2.73 14.47 -8.69
C LEU A 219 -2.57 13.05 -9.28
N LEU A 220 -2.00 12.14 -8.52
CA LEU A 220 -1.75 10.75 -8.86
C LEU A 220 -2.42 9.87 -7.81
N VAL A 221 -3.09 8.81 -8.24
CA VAL A 221 -3.71 7.83 -7.33
C VAL A 221 -3.10 6.46 -7.58
N SER A 222 -2.31 5.97 -6.61
CA SER A 222 -1.66 4.64 -6.66
C SER A 222 -2.56 3.59 -6.01
N ARG A 223 -2.65 2.41 -6.61
CA ARG A 223 -3.37 1.24 -6.10
C ARG A 223 -2.59 -0.06 -6.31
N THR A 224 -3.08 -1.16 -5.74
CA THR A 224 -2.43 -2.46 -5.85
C THR A 224 -3.44 -3.60 -5.88
N MET A 225 -3.14 -4.65 -6.62
CA MET A 225 -3.89 -5.91 -6.54
C MET A 225 -3.40 -6.82 -5.38
N SER A 226 -2.34 -6.42 -4.67
CA SER A 226 -1.73 -7.24 -3.61
C SER A 226 -2.63 -7.45 -2.39
N LYS A 227 -3.67 -6.62 -2.19
CA LYS A 227 -4.49 -6.62 -0.98
C LYS A 227 -5.89 -7.16 -1.27
N ALA A 228 -6.79 -6.37 -1.80
CA ALA A 228 -8.19 -6.78 -2.04
C ALA A 228 -8.30 -7.97 -3.02
N PHE A 229 -7.47 -8.00 -4.05
CA PHE A 229 -7.44 -9.08 -5.04
C PHE A 229 -6.69 -10.36 -4.60
N ALA A 230 -6.20 -10.45 -3.36
CA ALA A 230 -5.38 -11.58 -2.92
C ALA A 230 -4.17 -11.89 -3.85
N PHE A 231 -3.62 -10.89 -4.52
CA PHE A 231 -2.63 -11.02 -5.60
C PHE A 231 -1.21 -10.58 -5.16
N ALA A 232 -0.91 -10.71 -3.86
CA ALA A 232 0.39 -10.29 -3.31
C ALA A 232 1.57 -10.95 -4.03
N GLY A 233 1.47 -12.25 -4.34
CA GLY A 233 2.50 -13.03 -5.04
C GLY A 233 2.63 -12.71 -6.53
N ALA A 234 1.57 -12.20 -7.18
CA ALA A 234 1.58 -11.88 -8.61
C ALA A 234 2.25 -10.52 -8.93
N ARG A 235 2.46 -9.68 -7.91
CA ARG A 235 3.18 -8.40 -8.03
C ARG A 235 2.56 -7.45 -9.05
N VAL A 236 1.33 -7.00 -8.83
CA VAL A 236 0.67 -6.01 -9.69
C VAL A 236 0.29 -4.78 -8.87
N GLY A 237 0.83 -3.63 -9.27
CA GLY A 237 0.43 -2.31 -8.79
C GLY A 237 0.15 -1.41 -9.99
N TYR A 238 -0.65 -0.39 -9.78
CA TYR A 238 -1.03 0.53 -10.84
C TYR A 238 -1.31 1.92 -10.28
N LEU A 239 -1.34 2.90 -11.16
CA LEU A 239 -1.79 4.24 -10.83
C LEU A 239 -2.72 4.77 -11.93
N ALA A 240 -3.58 5.70 -11.52
CA ALA A 240 -4.32 6.58 -12.43
C ALA A 240 -3.85 8.02 -12.25
N ALA A 241 -3.57 8.71 -13.37
CA ALA A 241 -3.07 10.07 -13.39
C ALA A 241 -3.38 10.74 -14.74
N ASP A 242 -2.96 11.99 -14.89
CA ASP A 242 -2.94 12.66 -16.18
C ASP A 242 -2.02 11.92 -17.18
N PRO A 243 -2.36 11.81 -18.48
CA PRO A 243 -1.51 11.16 -19.47
C PRO A 243 -0.07 11.67 -19.51
N ALA A 244 0.16 12.98 -19.29
CA ALA A 244 1.51 13.55 -19.24
C ALA A 244 2.35 13.00 -18.07
N VAL A 245 1.71 12.60 -16.97
CA VAL A 245 2.39 11.89 -15.88
C VAL A 245 2.79 10.51 -16.33
N VAL A 246 1.89 9.77 -16.99
CA VAL A 246 2.20 8.43 -17.53
C VAL A 246 3.38 8.50 -18.50
N ASP A 247 3.43 9.50 -19.38
CA ASP A 247 4.55 9.75 -20.29
C ASP A 247 5.85 10.02 -19.52
N ALA A 248 5.80 10.79 -18.42
CA ALA A 248 6.97 11.02 -17.59
C ALA A 248 7.48 9.73 -16.91
N LEU A 249 6.59 8.81 -16.49
CA LEU A 249 6.98 7.53 -15.92
C LEU A 249 7.61 6.61 -16.99
N MET A 250 7.18 6.69 -18.24
CA MET A 250 7.80 5.95 -19.34
C MET A 250 9.26 6.35 -19.59
N LEU A 251 9.69 7.56 -19.21
CA LEU A 251 11.08 7.99 -19.35
C LEU A 251 12.04 7.30 -18.38
N VAL A 252 11.55 6.83 -17.23
CA VAL A 252 12.39 6.30 -16.14
C VAL A 252 12.26 4.78 -15.98
N ARG A 253 11.20 4.18 -16.49
CA ARG A 253 11.00 2.74 -16.39
C ARG A 253 12.03 1.96 -17.21
N LEU A 254 12.37 0.76 -16.77
CA LEU A 254 13.06 -0.21 -17.63
C LEU A 254 12.07 -0.76 -18.65
N PRO A 255 12.46 -0.90 -19.95
CA PRO A 255 11.58 -1.48 -20.95
C PRO A 255 11.22 -2.92 -20.59
N TYR A 256 9.99 -3.33 -20.92
CA TYR A 256 9.48 -4.69 -20.65
C TYR A 256 9.47 -5.11 -19.18
N HIS A 257 9.35 -4.15 -18.25
CA HIS A 257 9.42 -4.38 -16.81
C HIS A 257 8.32 -5.31 -16.28
N LEU A 258 7.15 -5.37 -16.93
CA LEU A 258 6.03 -6.20 -16.54
C LEU A 258 5.98 -7.48 -17.40
N SER A 259 6.16 -8.65 -16.78
CA SER A 259 6.24 -9.92 -17.51
C SER A 259 4.92 -10.29 -18.20
N ALA A 260 5.01 -11.09 -19.29
CA ALA A 260 3.83 -11.62 -19.98
C ALA A 260 2.91 -12.41 -19.03
N PHE A 261 3.48 -13.14 -18.07
CA PHE A 261 2.71 -13.93 -17.09
C PHE A 261 1.96 -13.02 -16.13
N THR A 262 2.60 -11.95 -15.66
CA THR A 262 1.98 -10.96 -14.78
C THR A 262 0.84 -10.24 -15.48
N GLN A 263 1.03 -9.82 -16.74
CA GLN A 263 -0.01 -9.19 -17.55
C GLN A 263 -1.21 -10.13 -17.72
N ALA A 264 -0.98 -11.36 -18.17
CA ALA A 264 -2.03 -12.37 -18.39
C ALA A 264 -2.81 -12.71 -17.11
N ALA A 265 -2.12 -12.86 -15.98
CA ALA A 265 -2.75 -13.15 -14.70
C ALA A 265 -3.59 -11.98 -14.19
N ALA A 266 -3.08 -10.75 -14.32
CA ALA A 266 -3.79 -9.55 -13.90
C ALA A 266 -5.05 -9.29 -14.73
N GLU A 267 -5.00 -9.48 -16.04
CA GLU A 267 -6.13 -9.37 -16.95
C GLU A 267 -7.23 -10.38 -16.58
N ALA A 268 -6.86 -11.64 -16.32
CA ALA A 268 -7.80 -12.66 -15.86
C ALA A 268 -8.47 -12.25 -14.54
N ALA A 269 -7.68 -11.83 -13.55
CA ALA A 269 -8.21 -11.42 -12.25
C ALA A 269 -9.15 -10.20 -12.36
N LEU A 270 -8.89 -9.26 -13.27
CA LEU A 270 -9.72 -8.08 -13.51
C LEU A 270 -11.05 -8.45 -14.20
N ASP A 271 -11.05 -9.40 -15.13
CA ASP A 271 -12.29 -9.92 -15.75
C ASP A 271 -13.20 -10.59 -14.71
N HIS A 272 -12.63 -11.18 -13.67
CA HIS A 272 -13.32 -11.78 -12.55
C HIS A 272 -13.36 -10.89 -11.29
N SER A 273 -13.24 -9.55 -11.44
CA SER A 273 -13.07 -8.64 -10.30
C SER A 273 -14.18 -8.76 -9.24
N GLN A 274 -15.42 -8.99 -9.61
CA GLN A 274 -16.53 -9.17 -8.66
C GLN A 274 -16.31 -10.40 -7.77
N VAL A 275 -15.87 -11.52 -8.35
CA VAL A 275 -15.60 -12.76 -7.62
C VAL A 275 -14.36 -12.59 -6.73
N MET A 276 -13.31 -11.96 -7.25
CA MET A 276 -12.08 -11.68 -6.51
C MET A 276 -12.32 -10.79 -5.29
N LEU A 277 -13.22 -9.82 -5.40
CA LEU A 277 -13.53 -8.88 -4.34
C LEU A 277 -14.63 -9.36 -3.37
N ALA A 278 -15.24 -10.50 -3.62
CA ALA A 278 -16.29 -11.04 -2.73
C ALA A 278 -15.79 -11.26 -1.29
N THR A 279 -14.49 -11.60 -1.12
CA THR A 279 -13.88 -11.81 0.20
C THR A 279 -13.61 -10.51 0.97
N VAL A 280 -13.71 -9.35 0.33
CA VAL A 280 -13.46 -8.06 0.97
C VAL A 280 -14.44 -7.78 2.10
N GLU A 281 -15.73 -8.11 1.91
CA GLU A 281 -16.74 -7.90 2.95
C GLU A 281 -16.51 -8.82 4.16
N ASP A 282 -16.05 -10.05 3.97
CA ASP A 282 -15.67 -10.94 5.07
C ASP A 282 -14.50 -10.35 5.86
N ILE A 283 -13.48 -9.84 5.17
CA ILE A 283 -12.32 -9.21 5.82
C ILE A 283 -12.75 -7.95 6.59
N LYS A 284 -13.64 -7.12 6.04
CA LYS A 284 -14.19 -5.94 6.73
C LYS A 284 -14.94 -6.36 8.01
N ALA A 285 -15.77 -7.40 7.92
CA ALA A 285 -16.48 -7.93 9.09
C ALA A 285 -15.50 -8.43 10.17
N GLN A 286 -14.43 -9.15 9.78
CA GLN A 286 -13.41 -9.59 10.74
C GLN A 286 -12.59 -8.42 11.32
N ARG A 287 -12.26 -7.40 10.53
CA ARG A 287 -11.62 -6.16 11.03
C ARG A 287 -12.49 -5.49 12.09
N ASP A 288 -13.77 -5.30 11.82
CA ASP A 288 -14.70 -4.64 12.73
C ASP A 288 -14.91 -5.47 14.01
N ARG A 289 -14.95 -6.80 13.88
CA ARG A 289 -14.92 -7.72 15.02
C ARG A 289 -13.65 -7.56 15.86
N ILE A 290 -12.48 -7.48 15.24
CA ILE A 290 -11.21 -7.24 15.95
C ILE A 290 -11.30 -5.92 16.74
N VAL A 291 -11.76 -4.83 16.14
CA VAL A 291 -11.91 -3.53 16.80
C VAL A 291 -12.82 -3.64 18.03
N ALA A 292 -13.99 -4.26 17.87
CA ALA A 292 -14.95 -4.43 18.97
C ALA A 292 -14.35 -5.25 20.12
N GLU A 293 -13.71 -6.38 19.82
CA GLU A 293 -13.15 -7.26 20.85
C GLU A 293 -11.93 -6.64 21.56
N LEU A 294 -11.08 -5.91 20.86
CA LEU A 294 -9.97 -5.18 21.47
C LEU A 294 -10.48 -4.12 22.46
N ASN A 295 -11.53 -3.37 22.09
CA ASN A 295 -12.17 -2.41 22.98
C ASN A 295 -12.81 -3.09 24.21
N ASN A 296 -13.46 -4.25 24.03
CA ASN A 296 -14.01 -5.06 25.14
C ASN A 296 -12.90 -5.56 26.09
N LEU A 297 -11.71 -5.78 25.58
CA LEU A 297 -10.52 -6.10 26.37
C LEU A 297 -9.87 -4.89 27.04
N GLY A 298 -10.44 -3.69 26.90
CA GLY A 298 -9.90 -2.43 27.46
C GLY A 298 -8.59 -1.99 26.78
N LEU A 299 -8.37 -2.40 25.53
CA LEU A 299 -7.29 -1.93 24.67
C LEU A 299 -7.79 -0.78 23.81
N ASP A 300 -6.86 0.05 23.32
CA ASP A 300 -7.18 1.19 22.47
C ASP A 300 -7.10 0.79 20.99
N ALA A 301 -8.20 0.31 20.41
CA ALA A 301 -8.28 0.00 19.00
C ALA A 301 -8.48 1.30 18.18
N TYR A 302 -7.61 1.54 17.21
CA TYR A 302 -7.76 2.68 16.30
C TYR A 302 -8.79 2.36 15.21
N ARG A 303 -9.55 3.39 14.79
CA ARG A 303 -10.45 3.26 13.64
C ARG A 303 -9.65 2.81 12.42
N SER A 304 -10.17 1.81 11.71
CA SER A 304 -9.51 1.31 10.51
C SER A 304 -10.48 1.19 9.35
N ASP A 305 -10.08 1.76 8.22
CA ASP A 305 -10.70 1.61 6.90
C ASP A 305 -9.86 0.70 5.98
N SER A 306 -8.93 -0.09 6.56
CA SER A 306 -8.05 -1.03 5.85
C SER A 306 -8.33 -2.49 6.20
N ASN A 307 -7.49 -3.42 5.78
CA ASN A 307 -7.59 -4.85 6.14
C ASN A 307 -6.77 -5.22 7.39
N PHE A 308 -6.48 -4.26 8.27
CA PHE A 308 -5.74 -4.48 9.51
C PHE A 308 -6.23 -3.49 10.57
N VAL A 309 -5.86 -3.75 11.83
CA VAL A 309 -6.15 -2.87 12.97
C VAL A 309 -4.85 -2.56 13.69
N LEU A 310 -4.58 -1.28 13.91
CA LEU A 310 -3.61 -0.81 14.90
C LEU A 310 -4.31 -0.76 16.25
N PHE A 311 -3.66 -1.26 17.29
CA PHE A 311 -4.19 -1.18 18.64
C PHE A 311 -3.09 -0.86 19.65
N GLY A 312 -3.45 -0.14 20.68
CA GLY A 312 -2.58 0.33 21.75
C GLY A 312 -3.08 -0.07 23.15
N GLY A 313 -2.56 0.60 24.17
CA GLY A 313 -2.88 0.28 25.57
C GLY A 313 -2.06 -0.87 26.15
N LEU A 314 -1.02 -1.33 25.46
CA LEU A 314 -0.11 -2.38 25.89
C LEU A 314 1.02 -1.77 26.75
N LYS A 315 1.29 -2.36 27.93
CA LYS A 315 2.41 -1.92 28.79
C LYS A 315 3.77 -2.22 28.12
N ASP A 316 3.89 -3.40 27.52
CA ASP A 316 5.04 -3.86 26.77
C ASP A 316 4.54 -4.57 25.51
N SER A 317 4.53 -3.84 24.38
CA SER A 317 4.08 -4.40 23.10
C SER A 317 5.00 -5.49 22.58
N HIS A 318 6.31 -5.40 22.87
CA HIS A 318 7.25 -6.41 22.43
C HIS A 318 7.06 -7.75 23.19
N GLN A 319 6.82 -7.69 24.50
CA GLN A 319 6.51 -8.89 25.27
C GLN A 319 5.21 -9.55 24.80
N VAL A 320 4.16 -8.76 24.53
CA VAL A 320 2.91 -9.29 23.97
C VAL A 320 3.11 -9.89 22.59
N PHE A 321 3.90 -9.26 21.74
CA PHE A 321 4.28 -9.80 20.42
C PHE A 321 4.96 -11.17 20.55
N GLN A 322 5.95 -11.33 21.44
CA GLN A 322 6.66 -12.58 21.65
C GLN A 322 5.71 -13.68 22.19
N ALA A 323 4.87 -13.34 23.17
CA ALA A 323 3.92 -14.29 23.73
C ALA A 323 2.85 -14.77 22.74
N LEU A 324 2.40 -13.89 21.81
CA LEU A 324 1.51 -14.27 20.69
C LEU A 324 2.24 -15.21 19.73
N LEU A 325 3.50 -14.90 19.40
CA LEU A 325 4.32 -15.73 18.52
C LEU A 325 4.53 -17.15 19.10
N GLU A 326 4.79 -17.28 20.41
CA GLU A 326 4.90 -18.56 21.12
C GLU A 326 3.60 -19.38 21.05
N GLN A 327 2.44 -18.72 20.94
CA GLN A 327 1.15 -19.37 20.70
C GLN A 327 0.84 -19.61 19.21
N GLY A 328 1.82 -19.39 18.31
CA GLY A 328 1.67 -19.63 16.88
C GLY A 328 0.91 -18.54 16.12
N VAL A 329 0.78 -17.33 16.71
CA VAL A 329 0.12 -16.19 16.09
C VAL A 329 1.12 -15.07 15.82
N LEU A 330 1.38 -14.77 14.57
CA LEU A 330 2.31 -13.73 14.15
C LEU A 330 1.54 -12.44 13.79
N VAL A 331 1.71 -11.41 14.60
CA VAL A 331 1.25 -10.03 14.35
C VAL A 331 2.42 -9.13 14.00
N ARG A 332 2.22 -7.83 13.88
CA ARG A 332 3.28 -6.88 13.54
C ARG A 332 3.60 -5.93 14.69
N ASP A 333 4.81 -6.00 15.20
CA ASP A 333 5.42 -4.91 15.95
C ASP A 333 5.95 -3.88 14.94
N ILE A 334 5.44 -2.67 14.99
CA ILE A 334 5.76 -1.57 14.09
C ILE A 334 6.68 -0.52 14.70
N GLY A 335 7.13 -0.76 15.94
CA GLY A 335 8.03 0.13 16.66
C GLY A 335 7.38 1.40 17.23
N ILE A 336 6.05 1.49 17.25
CA ILE A 336 5.32 2.53 17.99
C ILE A 336 5.08 2.02 19.42
N PRO A 337 5.60 2.71 20.46
CA PRO A 337 5.53 2.22 21.83
C PRO A 337 4.10 1.88 22.26
N GLY A 338 3.95 0.72 22.91
CA GLY A 338 2.68 0.26 23.45
C GLY A 338 1.65 -0.17 22.40
N THR A 339 2.02 -0.32 21.13
CA THR A 339 1.10 -0.69 20.06
C THR A 339 1.56 -1.92 19.28
N LEU A 340 0.59 -2.64 18.70
CA LEU A 340 0.79 -3.69 17.71
C LEU A 340 -0.22 -3.49 16.56
N ARG A 341 0.09 -4.06 15.38
CA ARG A 341 -0.83 -4.09 14.25
C ARG A 341 -1.13 -5.53 13.87
N VAL A 342 -2.41 -5.85 13.66
CA VAL A 342 -2.88 -7.17 13.25
C VAL A 342 -3.68 -7.06 11.95
N SER A 343 -3.42 -7.94 10.97
CA SER A 343 -4.25 -8.07 9.78
C SER A 343 -5.56 -8.79 10.12
N ALA A 344 -6.65 -8.38 9.48
CA ALA A 344 -7.88 -9.17 9.50
C ALA A 344 -7.71 -10.35 8.54
N GLY A 345 -7.88 -11.56 9.07
CA GLY A 345 -7.84 -12.80 8.31
C GLY A 345 -9.23 -13.42 8.15
N THR A 346 -9.26 -14.71 7.89
CA THR A 346 -10.48 -15.51 7.95
C THR A 346 -11.09 -15.49 9.35
N GLN A 347 -12.35 -15.91 9.49
CA GLN A 347 -13.00 -16.03 10.80
C GLN A 347 -12.19 -16.93 11.77
N ALA A 348 -11.62 -18.02 11.28
CA ALA A 348 -10.80 -18.94 12.09
C ALA A 348 -9.51 -18.26 12.57
N GLU A 349 -8.77 -17.59 11.69
CA GLU A 349 -7.53 -16.89 12.04
C GLU A 349 -7.79 -15.72 13.00
N THR A 350 -8.86 -14.95 12.79
CA THR A 350 -9.28 -13.86 13.67
C THR A 350 -9.65 -14.42 15.05
N THR A 351 -10.37 -15.55 15.12
CA THR A 351 -10.72 -16.20 16.39
C THR A 351 -9.47 -16.70 17.12
N ALA A 352 -8.52 -17.31 16.41
CA ALA A 352 -7.26 -17.78 16.99
C ALA A 352 -6.45 -16.62 17.57
N PHE A 353 -6.31 -15.51 16.83
CA PHE A 353 -5.66 -14.28 17.33
C PHE A 353 -6.32 -13.76 18.61
N LEU A 354 -7.65 -13.58 18.62
CA LEU A 354 -8.37 -13.03 19.77
C LEU A 354 -8.28 -13.96 20.99
N SER A 355 -8.32 -15.27 20.79
CA SER A 355 -8.15 -16.26 21.87
C SER A 355 -6.74 -16.22 22.46
N ALA A 356 -5.71 -16.19 21.60
CA ALA A 356 -4.33 -16.07 22.03
C ALA A 356 -4.09 -14.76 22.80
N LEU A 357 -4.62 -13.64 22.29
CA LEU A 357 -4.47 -12.34 22.94
C LEU A 357 -5.13 -12.31 24.34
N ARG A 358 -6.34 -12.88 24.50
CA ARG A 358 -6.98 -13.03 25.82
C ARG A 358 -6.11 -13.82 26.78
N ALA A 359 -5.59 -14.96 26.36
CA ALA A 359 -4.71 -15.78 27.18
C ALA A 359 -3.43 -15.03 27.59
N VAL A 360 -2.78 -14.31 26.67
CA VAL A 360 -1.58 -13.51 26.95
C VAL A 360 -1.87 -12.38 27.96
N LEU A 361 -3.06 -11.76 27.89
CA LEU A 361 -3.45 -10.69 28.80
C LEU A 361 -4.03 -11.18 30.13
N GLY A 362 -4.23 -12.50 30.32
CA GLY A 362 -4.85 -13.08 31.50
C GLY A 362 -6.34 -12.70 31.67
N ARG A 363 -7.07 -12.58 30.57
CA ARG A 363 -8.48 -12.13 30.52
C ARG A 363 -9.39 -13.13 29.83
#